data_f4be09fd1178a01155956a7a70239037
#
_entry.id   f4be09fd1178a01155956a7a70239037
#
_cell.length_a   1.000
_cell.length_b   1.000
_cell.length_c   1.000
_cell.angle_alpha   90.00
_cell.angle_beta   90.00
_cell.angle_gamma   90.00
#
_symmetry.space_group_name_H-M   'P 1'
#
loop_
_entity.id
_entity.type
_entity.pdbx_description
1 polymer ?
#
loop_
_entity_poly.entity_id
_entity_poly.type
_entity_poly.pdbx_seq_one_letter_code
_entity_poly.pdbx_strand_id
1 'polypeptide(L)'
;DYRILIDRDATPAVRTAAEELRDHLRELAGVELSITDDGRAETGREVLVGNSARLATAAPDIDVAALREEEYLLRTEAERLMIVGGGRRGTLYGVYGLLRDHLGCRWFTPDCSVIPKRDVIELSDLDERRQPAFEYRNFILDGVDDPAWCARNGFNGFNSPDAPAYGGHMAHWQY
;
A
#
# COMPACT_ATOMS: atom_id res chain seq x y z
N ASP A 1 8.11 -19.60 5.51
CA ASP A 1 7.60 -18.81 4.39
C ASP A 1 6.81 -17.61 4.92
N TYR A 2 6.98 -16.43 4.31
CA TYR A 2 6.18 -15.24 4.60
C TYR A 2 4.79 -15.35 3.99
N ARG A 3 3.84 -14.62 4.58
CA ARG A 3 2.49 -14.42 4.04
C ARG A 3 2.04 -12.96 4.23
N ILE A 4 1.15 -12.49 3.39
CA ILE A 4 0.48 -11.20 3.55
C ILE A 4 -0.78 -11.42 4.38
N LEU A 5 -0.97 -10.59 5.40
CA LEU A 5 -2.12 -10.66 6.27
C LEU A 5 -2.89 -9.34 6.22
N ILE A 6 -4.20 -9.44 6.00
CA ILE A 6 -5.15 -8.32 6.05
C ILE A 6 -6.25 -8.62 7.08
N ASP A 7 -6.99 -7.59 7.45
CA ASP A 7 -8.21 -7.78 8.22
C ASP A 7 -9.25 -8.57 7.41
N ARG A 8 -10.08 -9.40 8.08
CA ARG A 8 -11.17 -10.14 7.43
C ARG A 8 -12.14 -9.19 6.72
N ASP A 9 -12.44 -8.06 7.33
CA ASP A 9 -13.34 -7.04 6.82
C ASP A 9 -12.60 -5.89 6.13
N ALA A 10 -11.38 -6.18 5.62
CA ALA A 10 -10.55 -5.21 4.92
C ALA A 10 -11.30 -4.49 3.81
N THR A 11 -11.10 -3.17 3.72
CA THR A 11 -11.69 -2.36 2.66
C THR A 11 -11.21 -2.79 1.27
N PRO A 12 -11.93 -2.47 0.19
CA PRO A 12 -11.46 -2.75 -1.17
C PRO A 12 -10.05 -2.24 -1.44
N ALA A 13 -9.71 -1.03 -0.98
CA ALA A 13 -8.37 -0.45 -1.16
C ALA A 13 -7.27 -1.23 -0.41
N VAL A 14 -7.55 -1.77 0.78
CA VAL A 14 -6.60 -2.61 1.52
C VAL A 14 -6.42 -3.97 0.83
N ARG A 15 -7.48 -4.54 0.26
CA ARG A 15 -7.38 -5.78 -0.52
C ARG A 15 -6.53 -5.56 -1.77
N THR A 16 -6.78 -4.47 -2.51
CA THR A 16 -5.95 -4.07 -3.65
C THR A 16 -4.50 -3.86 -3.23
N ALA A 17 -4.23 -3.22 -2.10
CA ALA A 17 -2.88 -3.02 -1.59
C ALA A 17 -2.15 -4.36 -1.37
N ALA A 18 -2.82 -5.36 -0.79
CA ALA A 18 -2.25 -6.69 -0.59
C ALA A 18 -1.99 -7.43 -1.92
N GLU A 19 -2.91 -7.31 -2.89
CA GLU A 19 -2.78 -7.90 -4.22
C GLU A 19 -1.64 -7.22 -5.01
N GLU A 20 -1.57 -5.91 -5.02
CA GLU A 20 -0.50 -5.13 -5.65
C GLU A 20 0.87 -5.50 -5.06
N LEU A 21 0.97 -5.62 -3.75
CA LEU A 21 2.20 -6.05 -3.10
C LEU A 21 2.60 -7.45 -3.55
N ARG A 22 1.68 -8.43 -3.47
CA ARG A 22 1.94 -9.82 -3.90
C ARG A 22 2.41 -9.88 -5.34
N ASP A 23 1.69 -9.23 -6.25
CA ASP A 23 1.94 -9.33 -7.68
C ASP A 23 3.26 -8.66 -8.07
N HIS A 24 3.60 -7.52 -7.46
CA HIS A 24 4.89 -6.88 -7.67
C HIS A 24 6.05 -7.70 -7.07
N LEU A 25 5.90 -8.30 -5.89
CA LEU A 25 6.93 -9.17 -5.31
C LEU A 25 7.16 -10.42 -6.17
N ARG A 26 6.09 -10.99 -6.73
CA ARG A 26 6.19 -12.11 -7.68
C ARG A 26 6.92 -11.68 -8.95
N GLU A 27 6.57 -10.52 -9.51
CA GLU A 27 7.26 -10.01 -10.70
C GLU A 27 8.71 -9.66 -10.44
N LEU A 28 9.01 -9.06 -9.29
CA LEU A 28 10.34 -8.58 -8.90
C LEU A 28 11.32 -9.73 -8.63
N ALA A 29 10.89 -10.76 -7.88
CA ALA A 29 11.78 -11.81 -7.38
C ALA A 29 11.22 -13.24 -7.45
N GLY A 30 10.08 -13.45 -8.14
CA GLY A 30 9.44 -14.76 -8.19
C GLY A 30 8.86 -15.23 -6.84
N VAL A 31 8.72 -14.32 -5.88
CA VAL A 31 8.22 -14.64 -4.54
C VAL A 31 6.70 -14.71 -4.56
N GLU A 32 6.15 -15.88 -4.27
CA GLU A 32 4.71 -16.06 -4.15
C GLU A 32 4.29 -16.05 -2.67
N LEU A 33 3.59 -14.97 -2.27
CA LEU A 33 3.02 -14.85 -0.93
C LEU A 33 1.51 -15.11 -0.98
N SER A 34 1.02 -15.93 -0.06
CA SER A 34 -0.42 -16.07 0.13
C SER A 34 -0.99 -14.86 0.86
N ILE A 35 -2.18 -14.41 0.46
CA ILE A 35 -2.95 -13.41 1.20
C ILE A 35 -3.92 -14.17 2.11
N THR A 36 -3.88 -13.86 3.40
CA THR A 36 -4.74 -14.48 4.43
C THR A 36 -5.37 -13.43 5.32
N ASP A 37 -6.39 -13.80 6.05
CA ASP A 37 -6.99 -12.96 7.08
C ASP A 37 -6.40 -13.22 8.49
N ASP A 38 -6.67 -12.33 9.41
CA ASP A 38 -6.18 -12.36 10.79
C ASP A 38 -6.82 -13.44 11.68
N GLY A 39 -7.76 -14.23 11.16
CA GLY A 39 -8.30 -15.44 11.79
C GLY A 39 -7.35 -16.65 11.73
N ARG A 40 -6.28 -16.57 10.95
CA ARG A 40 -5.27 -17.65 10.85
C ARG A 40 -4.28 -17.62 12.02
N ALA A 41 -3.75 -18.79 12.35
CA ALA A 41 -2.71 -18.91 13.38
C ALA A 41 -1.49 -18.07 13.02
N GLU A 42 -0.85 -17.48 14.02
CA GLU A 42 0.37 -16.70 13.87
C GLU A 42 1.55 -17.54 13.43
N THR A 43 2.38 -17.01 12.52
CA THR A 43 3.61 -17.69 12.05
C THR A 43 4.90 -16.93 12.38
N GLY A 44 4.78 -15.67 12.81
CA GLY A 44 5.92 -14.78 13.04
C GLY A 44 6.46 -14.11 11.76
N ARG A 45 6.33 -14.76 10.60
CA ARG A 45 6.78 -14.25 9.30
C ARG A 45 5.61 -13.71 8.49
N GLU A 46 5.26 -12.47 8.77
CA GLU A 46 4.04 -11.86 8.25
C GLU A 46 4.30 -10.46 7.71
N VAL A 47 3.64 -10.14 6.60
CA VAL A 47 3.51 -8.78 6.10
C VAL A 47 2.10 -8.32 6.45
N LEU A 48 1.98 -7.48 7.47
CA LEU A 48 0.70 -6.94 7.95
C LEU A 48 0.33 -5.73 7.09
N VAL A 49 -0.78 -5.82 6.37
CA VAL A 49 -1.25 -4.76 5.47
C VAL A 49 -2.58 -4.21 5.96
N GLY A 50 -2.57 -2.95 6.36
CA GLY A 50 -3.72 -2.26 6.95
C GLY A 50 -3.93 -2.56 8.42
N ASN A 51 -5.01 -1.99 8.96
CA ASN A 51 -5.41 -2.21 10.34
C ASN A 51 -6.01 -3.62 10.51
N SER A 52 -5.60 -4.34 11.54
CA SER A 52 -6.11 -5.68 11.87
C SER A 52 -5.91 -6.00 13.35
N ALA A 53 -6.63 -6.99 13.87
CA ALA A 53 -6.44 -7.45 15.24
C ALA A 53 -5.00 -7.97 15.46
N ARG A 54 -4.38 -8.55 14.42
CA ARG A 54 -2.98 -8.99 14.45
C ARG A 54 -2.02 -7.81 14.62
N LEU A 55 -2.23 -6.70 13.91
CA LEU A 55 -1.44 -5.49 14.06
C LEU A 55 -1.53 -4.95 15.48
N ALA A 56 -2.74 -4.84 16.02
CA ALA A 56 -2.96 -4.33 17.37
C ALA A 56 -2.25 -5.16 18.46
N THR A 57 -2.03 -6.46 18.19
CA THR A 57 -1.28 -7.35 19.10
C THR A 57 0.22 -7.24 18.88
N ALA A 58 0.66 -7.21 17.61
CA ALA A 58 2.08 -7.21 17.24
C ALA A 58 2.77 -5.87 17.50
N ALA A 59 2.05 -4.77 17.33
CA ALA A 59 2.57 -3.41 17.51
C ALA A 59 1.52 -2.50 18.17
N PRO A 60 1.26 -2.68 19.48
CA PRO A 60 0.23 -1.94 20.20
C PRO A 60 0.50 -0.44 20.33
N ASP A 61 1.71 0.00 20.05
CA ASP A 61 2.12 1.39 20.00
C ASP A 61 1.73 2.12 18.70
N ILE A 62 1.32 1.37 17.66
CA ILE A 62 0.84 1.96 16.41
C ILE A 62 -0.62 2.37 16.56
N ASP A 63 -0.85 3.66 16.76
CA ASP A 63 -2.20 4.23 16.72
C ASP A 63 -2.61 4.57 15.29
N VAL A 64 -3.31 3.64 14.64
CA VAL A 64 -3.80 3.82 13.26
C VAL A 64 -4.81 4.96 13.15
N ALA A 65 -5.59 5.21 14.20
CA ALA A 65 -6.59 6.28 14.20
C ALA A 65 -5.96 7.68 14.25
N ALA A 66 -4.72 7.79 14.72
CA ALA A 66 -3.96 9.04 14.71
C ALA A 66 -3.27 9.34 13.37
N LEU A 67 -3.31 8.42 12.40
CA LEU A 67 -2.80 8.66 11.05
C LEU A 67 -3.78 9.56 10.29
N ARG A 68 -3.24 10.59 9.65
CA ARG A 68 -4.02 11.49 8.79
C ARG A 68 -4.48 10.77 7.53
N GLU A 69 -5.42 11.38 6.82
CA GLU A 69 -5.83 10.89 5.50
C GLU A 69 -4.60 10.74 4.58
N GLU A 70 -4.46 9.57 3.99
CA GLU A 70 -3.34 9.21 3.09
C GLU A 70 -1.93 9.17 3.73
N GLU A 71 -1.81 9.42 5.01
CA GLU A 71 -0.58 9.17 5.75
C GLU A 71 -0.35 7.68 5.92
N TYR A 72 0.90 7.22 5.88
CA TYR A 72 1.23 5.82 6.09
C TYR A 72 2.50 5.64 6.93
N LEU A 73 2.60 4.46 7.50
CA LEU A 73 3.74 3.99 8.28
C LEU A 73 4.24 2.68 7.67
N LEU A 74 5.56 2.59 7.50
CA LEU A 74 6.29 1.37 7.19
C LEU A 74 7.18 1.04 8.37
N ARG A 75 7.02 -0.15 8.97
CA ARG A 75 7.87 -0.60 10.07
C ARG A 75 8.25 -2.07 9.87
N THR A 76 9.52 -2.36 10.09
CA THR A 76 10.00 -3.73 10.29
C THR A 76 10.25 -3.97 11.76
N GLU A 77 9.80 -5.10 12.27
CA GLU A 77 10.06 -5.53 13.64
C GLU A 77 10.16 -7.05 13.70
N ALA A 78 11.27 -7.56 14.20
CA ALA A 78 11.62 -8.96 14.13
C ALA A 78 11.52 -9.51 12.68
N GLU A 79 10.69 -10.51 12.44
CA GLU A 79 10.44 -11.07 11.10
C GLU A 79 9.12 -10.55 10.49
N ARG A 80 8.67 -9.34 10.85
CA ARG A 80 7.44 -8.75 10.33
C ARG A 80 7.72 -7.44 9.59
N LEU A 81 6.94 -7.22 8.54
CA LEU A 81 6.78 -5.93 7.89
C LEU A 81 5.35 -5.44 8.13
N MET A 82 5.21 -4.21 8.59
CA MET A 82 3.94 -3.56 8.82
C MET A 82 3.78 -2.40 7.84
N ILE A 83 2.68 -2.40 7.09
CA ILE A 83 2.31 -1.37 6.12
C ILE A 83 0.92 -0.89 6.50
N VAL A 84 0.85 0.26 7.14
CA VAL A 84 -0.37 0.77 7.75
C VAL A 84 -0.61 2.20 7.31
N GLY A 85 -1.86 2.56 7.06
CA GLY A 85 -2.17 3.93 6.65
C GLY A 85 -3.53 4.40 7.11
N GLY A 86 -3.66 5.71 7.21
CA GLY A 86 -4.88 6.41 7.59
C GLY A 86 -5.83 6.60 6.40
N GLY A 87 -7.09 6.81 6.71
CA GLY A 87 -8.12 7.07 5.73
C GLY A 87 -8.34 5.95 4.72
N ARG A 88 -8.79 6.34 3.53
CA ARG A 88 -9.17 5.38 2.48
C ARG A 88 -8.00 4.84 1.66
N ARG A 89 -6.87 5.58 1.58
CA ARG A 89 -5.76 5.29 0.68
C ARG A 89 -4.41 5.10 1.37
N GLY A 90 -4.28 5.49 2.63
CA GLY A 90 -2.98 5.51 3.29
C GLY A 90 -2.26 4.16 3.22
N THR A 91 -2.95 3.05 3.49
CA THR A 91 -2.35 1.71 3.37
C THR A 91 -1.90 1.39 1.94
N LEU A 92 -2.72 1.71 0.93
CA LEU A 92 -2.38 1.51 -0.48
C LEU A 92 -1.15 2.34 -0.87
N TYR A 93 -1.09 3.60 -0.42
CA TYR A 93 0.08 4.46 -0.63
C TYR A 93 1.31 3.97 0.12
N GLY A 94 1.15 3.33 1.27
CA GLY A 94 2.24 2.66 1.97
C GLY A 94 2.85 1.53 1.15
N VAL A 95 2.02 0.71 0.51
CA VAL A 95 2.49 -0.34 -0.41
C VAL A 95 3.22 0.27 -1.60
N TYR A 96 2.66 1.29 -2.25
CA TYR A 96 3.34 1.95 -3.38
C TYR A 96 4.61 2.68 -2.95
N GLY A 97 4.64 3.25 -1.74
CA GLY A 97 5.84 3.81 -1.14
C GLY A 97 6.95 2.78 -0.97
N LEU A 98 6.63 1.62 -0.41
CA LEU A 98 7.57 0.50 -0.29
C LEU A 98 8.10 0.05 -1.66
N LEU A 99 7.19 -0.20 -2.61
CA LEU A 99 7.55 -0.64 -3.96
C LEU A 99 8.43 0.37 -4.68
N ARG A 100 8.11 1.66 -4.57
CA ARG A 100 8.82 2.74 -5.27
C ARG A 100 10.16 3.07 -4.62
N ASP A 101 10.17 3.30 -3.31
CA ASP A 101 11.29 3.95 -2.62
C ASP A 101 12.32 2.92 -2.12
N HIS A 102 11.88 1.70 -1.77
CA HIS A 102 12.75 0.64 -1.27
C HIS A 102 13.03 -0.45 -2.31
N LEU A 103 12.04 -0.76 -3.16
CA LEU A 103 12.18 -1.83 -4.15
C LEU A 103 12.47 -1.32 -5.56
N GLY A 104 12.34 -0.02 -5.83
CA GLY A 104 12.76 0.62 -7.07
C GLY A 104 11.76 0.53 -8.22
N CYS A 105 10.51 0.14 -7.97
CA CYS A 105 9.45 0.15 -8.97
C CYS A 105 9.14 1.56 -9.48
N ARG A 106 8.81 1.69 -10.77
CA ARG A 106 8.41 2.97 -11.39
C ARG A 106 7.30 2.72 -12.39
N TRP A 107 6.31 3.62 -12.41
CA TRP A 107 5.14 3.56 -13.29
C TRP A 107 5.04 4.87 -14.08
N PHE A 108 5.71 4.93 -15.24
CA PHE A 108 5.83 6.16 -16.03
C PHE A 108 4.57 6.50 -16.81
N THR A 109 3.92 5.49 -17.37
CA THR A 109 2.61 5.58 -18.03
C THR A 109 1.78 4.35 -17.66
N PRO A 110 0.47 4.31 -17.96
CA PRO A 110 -0.33 3.09 -17.77
C PRO A 110 0.30 1.83 -18.39
N ASP A 111 0.95 1.97 -19.56
CA ASP A 111 1.53 0.87 -20.31
C ASP A 111 3.05 0.75 -20.16
N CYS A 112 3.69 1.61 -19.37
CA CYS A 112 5.12 1.62 -19.19
C CYS A 112 5.51 1.67 -17.72
N SER A 113 6.00 0.54 -17.22
CA SER A 113 6.51 0.42 -15.86
C SER A 113 7.89 -0.26 -15.87
N VAL A 114 8.66 0.01 -14.83
CA VAL A 114 9.93 -0.67 -14.56
C VAL A 114 9.81 -1.36 -13.21
N ILE A 115 9.88 -2.68 -13.24
CA ILE A 115 9.93 -3.53 -12.06
C ILE A 115 11.31 -4.21 -12.05
N PRO A 116 12.23 -3.78 -11.18
CA PRO A 116 13.59 -4.35 -11.15
C PRO A 116 13.55 -5.83 -10.83
N LYS A 117 14.36 -6.63 -11.52
CA LYS A 117 14.52 -8.05 -11.19
C LYS A 117 15.57 -8.20 -10.09
N ARG A 118 15.27 -9.02 -9.10
CA ARG A 118 16.15 -9.31 -7.95
C ARG A 118 16.09 -10.80 -7.60
N ASP A 119 17.22 -11.35 -7.20
CA ASP A 119 17.28 -12.73 -6.72
C ASP A 119 16.78 -12.86 -5.28
N VAL A 120 16.94 -11.77 -4.49
CA VAL A 120 16.54 -11.71 -3.08
C VAL A 120 15.94 -10.34 -2.79
N ILE A 121 14.92 -10.32 -1.96
CA ILE A 121 14.34 -9.10 -1.39
C ILE A 121 14.82 -8.97 0.05
N GLU A 122 15.66 -7.99 0.27
CA GLU A 122 16.11 -7.59 1.61
C GLU A 122 15.55 -6.19 1.91
N LEU A 123 14.92 -6.06 3.06
CA LEU A 123 14.50 -4.78 3.60
C LEU A 123 15.39 -4.46 4.80
N SER A 124 15.96 -3.26 4.79
CA SER A 124 16.61 -2.70 5.99
C SER A 124 15.59 -2.47 7.09
N ASP A 125 16.05 -2.17 8.28
CA ASP A 125 15.18 -1.74 9.36
C ASP A 125 14.42 -0.48 8.93
N LEU A 126 13.09 -0.59 8.92
CA LEU A 126 12.17 0.50 8.57
C LEU A 126 11.44 0.97 9.83
N ASP A 127 11.37 2.26 10.02
CA ASP A 127 10.45 2.93 10.93
C ASP A 127 10.15 4.32 10.33
N GLU A 128 9.33 4.32 9.30
CA GLU A 128 9.06 5.50 8.49
C GLU A 128 7.59 5.88 8.55
N ARG A 129 7.33 7.13 8.83
CA ARG A 129 6.02 7.74 8.73
C ARG A 129 6.04 8.81 7.65
N ARG A 130 5.15 8.69 6.66
CA ARG A 130 5.11 9.58 5.50
C ARG A 130 3.69 10.00 5.16
N GLN A 131 3.58 11.22 4.67
CA GLN A 131 2.32 11.75 4.16
C GLN A 131 2.59 12.52 2.85
N PRO A 132 1.62 12.60 1.95
CA PRO A 132 1.72 13.48 0.79
C PRO A 132 1.88 14.95 1.21
N ALA A 133 2.70 15.70 0.47
CA ALA A 133 2.93 17.14 0.74
C ALA A 133 1.68 17.99 0.50
N PHE A 134 0.78 17.54 -0.38
CA PHE A 134 -0.48 18.20 -0.71
C PHE A 134 -1.65 17.23 -0.53
N GLU A 135 -2.75 17.71 0.03
CA GLU A 135 -3.96 16.91 0.22
C GLU A 135 -4.64 16.58 -1.12
N TYR A 136 -4.62 17.51 -2.07
CA TYR A 136 -5.22 17.34 -3.39
C TYR A 136 -4.13 17.32 -4.47
N ARG A 137 -4.10 16.24 -5.24
CA ARG A 137 -3.12 16.00 -6.30
C ARG A 137 -3.85 15.59 -7.57
N ASN A 138 -3.87 16.51 -8.51
CA ASN A 138 -4.55 16.35 -9.78
C ASN A 138 -3.57 16.54 -10.94
N PHE A 139 -3.93 16.04 -12.09
CA PHE A 139 -3.21 16.24 -13.33
C PHE A 139 -4.19 16.64 -14.43
N ILE A 140 -3.67 17.23 -15.50
CA ILE A 140 -4.43 17.54 -16.72
C ILE A 140 -3.67 16.84 -17.85
N LEU A 141 -4.14 15.65 -18.21
CA LEU A 141 -3.58 14.86 -19.28
C LEU A 141 -4.70 14.08 -19.95
N ASP A 142 -4.95 14.36 -21.23
CA ASP A 142 -5.99 13.70 -21.99
C ASP A 142 -5.62 12.22 -22.23
N GLY A 143 -6.61 11.34 -22.13
CA GLY A 143 -6.47 9.91 -22.41
C GLY A 143 -5.83 9.06 -21.34
N VAL A 144 -5.58 9.61 -20.16
CA VAL A 144 -5.16 8.82 -18.98
C VAL A 144 -6.37 8.54 -18.12
N ASP A 145 -6.90 7.33 -18.24
CA ASP A 145 -8.07 6.85 -17.51
C ASP A 145 -7.76 5.49 -16.83
N ASP A 146 -6.62 5.41 -16.15
CA ASP A 146 -6.17 4.23 -15.46
C ASP A 146 -6.10 4.48 -13.94
N PRO A 147 -7.05 3.93 -13.15
CA PRO A 147 -7.09 4.16 -11.71
C PRO A 147 -5.88 3.57 -10.98
N ALA A 148 -5.31 2.47 -11.47
CA ALA A 148 -4.12 1.86 -10.88
C ALA A 148 -2.90 2.76 -11.07
N TRP A 149 -2.69 3.27 -12.29
CA TRP A 149 -1.59 4.19 -12.56
C TRP A 149 -1.72 5.48 -11.75
N CYS A 150 -2.92 6.04 -11.67
CA CYS A 150 -3.19 7.22 -10.86
C CYS A 150 -2.83 6.98 -9.39
N ALA A 151 -3.29 5.88 -8.79
CA ALA A 151 -3.03 5.55 -7.40
C ALA A 151 -1.54 5.28 -7.15
N ARG A 152 -0.86 4.54 -8.04
CA ARG A 152 0.59 4.25 -7.97
C ARG A 152 1.43 5.52 -7.97
N ASN A 153 0.98 6.56 -8.66
CA ASN A 153 1.62 7.86 -8.72
C ASN A 153 1.07 8.89 -7.70
N GLY A 154 0.17 8.45 -6.83
CA GLY A 154 -0.34 9.27 -5.74
C GLY A 154 -1.38 10.31 -6.14
N PHE A 155 -1.97 10.22 -7.32
CA PHE A 155 -3.06 11.10 -7.74
C PHE A 155 -4.38 10.71 -7.07
N ASN A 156 -5.12 11.70 -6.59
CA ASN A 156 -6.39 11.54 -5.89
C ASN A 156 -7.43 12.57 -6.32
N GLY A 157 -7.13 13.34 -7.37
CA GLY A 157 -7.94 14.45 -7.81
C GLY A 157 -9.06 14.04 -8.77
N PHE A 158 -9.79 15.05 -9.26
CA PHE A 158 -10.97 14.89 -10.09
C PHE A 158 -10.70 14.12 -11.41
N ASN A 159 -9.53 14.30 -12.00
CA ASN A 159 -9.18 13.63 -13.25
C ASN A 159 -8.72 12.18 -13.04
N SER A 160 -8.55 11.73 -11.79
CA SER A 160 -8.33 10.31 -11.49
C SER A 160 -9.67 9.58 -11.54
N PRO A 161 -9.75 8.36 -12.11
CA PRO A 161 -10.98 7.59 -12.09
C PRO A 161 -11.50 7.33 -10.68
N ASP A 162 -12.81 7.43 -10.47
CA ASP A 162 -13.44 7.11 -9.19
C ASP A 162 -13.58 5.60 -9.04
N ALA A 163 -12.56 4.98 -8.48
CA ALA A 163 -12.50 3.53 -8.31
C ALA A 163 -12.32 3.16 -6.82
N PRO A 164 -13.34 2.57 -6.17
CA PRO A 164 -13.28 2.19 -4.75
C PRO A 164 -12.12 1.26 -4.39
N ALA A 165 -11.71 0.40 -5.33
CA ALA A 165 -10.55 -0.47 -5.18
C ALA A 165 -9.24 0.31 -4.95
N TYR A 166 -9.18 1.54 -5.43
CA TYR A 166 -8.05 2.46 -5.26
C TYR A 166 -8.38 3.63 -4.32
N GLY A 167 -9.44 3.51 -3.51
CA GLY A 167 -9.85 4.48 -2.51
C GLY A 167 -10.74 5.62 -3.01
N GLY A 168 -11.16 5.60 -4.29
CA GLY A 168 -12.03 6.62 -4.88
C GLY A 168 -11.37 8.00 -5.01
N HIS A 169 -12.16 9.05 -5.19
CA HIS A 169 -11.69 10.44 -5.20
C HIS A 169 -11.53 11.02 -3.79
N MET A 170 -10.65 11.99 -3.63
CA MET A 170 -10.71 12.92 -2.52
C MET A 170 -12.02 13.72 -2.57
N ALA A 171 -12.57 14.05 -1.40
CA ALA A 171 -13.75 14.90 -1.32
C ALA A 171 -13.48 16.24 -2.02
N HIS A 172 -14.43 16.63 -2.86
CA HIS A 172 -14.29 17.79 -3.73
C HIS A 172 -14.48 19.11 -3.02
N TRP A 173 -13.87 20.13 -3.61
CA TRP A 173 -14.28 21.49 -3.44
C TRP A 173 -15.78 21.61 -3.79
N GLN A 174 -16.63 21.74 -2.79
CA GLN A 174 -17.97 22.27 -3.00
C GLN A 174 -17.81 23.79 -3.05
N TYR A 175 -17.98 24.37 -4.24
CA TYR A 175 -18.11 25.80 -4.41
C TYR A 175 -19.46 26.27 -3.86
#